data_06186aa71d1328664e1849da534a286d
#
_entry.id   06186aa71d1328664e1849da534a286d
#
_cell.length_a   1.000
_cell.length_b   1.000
_cell.length_c   1.000
_cell.angle_alpha   90.00
_cell.angle_beta   90.00
_cell.angle_gamma   90.00
#
_symmetry.space_group_name_H-M   'P 1'
#
loop_
_entity.id
_entity.type
_entity.pdbx_description
1 polymer ?
#
loop_
_entity_poly.entity_id
_entity_poly.type
_entity_poly.pdbx_seq_one_letter_code
_entity_poly.pdbx_strand_id
1 'polypeptide(L)'
;MNKRTRRSLLWGGAVVVIVGFSLAAYILTNPTSTLPKLGLILNYVRYWNAPTGTLETEINPSATPAAAPLPLATPAVLRDDWPSYNKTLSSSRFSALAQINAGNVGHLKVLCTYDTGGHSAFNAGPIMVEGALIATTGYDIFSIDPATCRENWRTHESYTPAVPLLANRGAAYMDGRLFRGTQDARVLAYDFKTGKRLWATAIGNPKIGETAPAAPIAWNGLVFIGQAGGDSKGVKGRMYALDAKTGEIVWEFYLVPRTAADVIRGPQGASPLNTSSWQNAPGSPISGGATWTSYTLDPTSGLLYVPGGNPAPDFVPHLREGENLYAGSLVILDAKTGAYRDHIKVVAVDWHDWDVSSAPSLIETSGGRKLISLAPKDGHLYGFDLATKGMLYRTPVTRIENAEEKFSTTRSVHFCPGSGGGAEWNGPAYDPLTNLVYIGEVDWCNTVKVKTDKQLIDAPVGTPWGGMATINPFDVWGREDPYHKWAGWVYAVDADTGVWRWRAKTNYPVQSGMTPTAGGVVYFGDAGGYLYALDAASGEKLWGRKIGGAIGGGVITYTAQGTQKIAVATGLTSILWPTEVTTAKISILGL
;
A
#
# COMPACT_ATOMS: atom_id res chain seq x y z
N MET A 1 16.53 51.91 -24.07
CA MET A 1 17.25 50.68 -23.70
C MET A 1 18.54 50.60 -24.51
N ASN A 2 19.68 50.63 -23.84
CA ASN A 2 21.01 50.80 -24.46
C ASN A 2 21.42 49.48 -25.20
N LYS A 3 22.16 49.59 -26.33
CA LYS A 3 22.59 48.45 -27.15
C LYS A 3 23.29 47.30 -26.34
N ARG A 4 23.93 47.63 -25.22
CA ARG A 4 24.54 46.67 -24.30
C ARG A 4 23.48 45.83 -23.55
N THR A 5 22.39 46.43 -23.09
CA THR A 5 21.30 45.74 -22.37
C THR A 5 20.52 44.81 -23.30
N ARG A 6 20.36 45.18 -24.57
CA ARG A 6 19.73 44.27 -25.57
C ARG A 6 20.60 43.07 -25.91
N ARG A 7 21.93 43.23 -25.98
CA ARG A 7 22.84 42.10 -26.21
C ARG A 7 22.88 41.13 -25.01
N SER A 8 22.92 41.63 -23.78
CA SER A 8 22.91 40.75 -22.59
C SER A 8 21.59 40.00 -22.44
N LEU A 9 20.44 40.58 -22.77
CA LEU A 9 19.14 39.88 -22.79
C LEU A 9 19.06 38.83 -23.90
N LEU A 10 19.61 39.08 -25.10
CA LEU A 10 19.67 38.10 -26.19
C LEU A 10 20.62 36.92 -25.86
N TRP A 11 21.78 37.20 -25.26
CA TRP A 11 22.70 36.15 -24.83
C TRP A 11 22.12 35.35 -23.65
N GLY A 12 21.46 35.97 -22.68
CA GLY A 12 20.76 35.31 -21.60
C GLY A 12 19.65 34.38 -22.11
N GLY A 13 18.85 34.87 -23.08
CA GLY A 13 17.81 34.03 -23.73
C GLY A 13 18.38 32.83 -24.52
N ALA A 14 19.48 33.06 -25.28
CA ALA A 14 20.12 31.97 -26.03
C ALA A 14 20.71 30.88 -25.10
N VAL A 15 21.34 31.28 -23.99
CA VAL A 15 21.87 30.34 -22.99
C VAL A 15 20.75 29.53 -22.34
N VAL A 16 19.62 30.17 -21.98
CA VAL A 16 18.47 29.44 -21.41
C VAL A 16 17.88 28.43 -22.40
N VAL A 17 17.79 28.83 -23.69
CA VAL A 17 17.29 27.91 -24.73
C VAL A 17 18.25 26.76 -24.96
N ILE A 18 19.56 26.97 -25.04
CA ILE A 18 20.58 25.92 -25.23
C ILE A 18 20.58 24.95 -24.02
N VAL A 19 20.53 25.48 -22.78
CA VAL A 19 20.46 24.66 -21.57
C VAL A 19 19.16 23.86 -21.53
N GLY A 20 18.04 24.46 -21.94
CA GLY A 20 16.75 23.76 -22.05
C GLY A 20 16.78 22.62 -23.07
N PHE A 21 17.33 22.84 -24.27
CA PHE A 21 17.49 21.79 -25.29
C PHE A 21 18.47 20.68 -24.85
N SER A 22 19.57 21.02 -24.22
CA SER A 22 20.55 20.02 -23.72
C SER A 22 19.96 19.18 -22.60
N LEU A 23 19.18 19.79 -21.69
CA LEU A 23 18.47 19.08 -20.64
C LEU A 23 17.38 18.16 -21.21
N ALA A 24 16.61 18.64 -22.17
CA ALA A 24 15.59 17.83 -22.85
C ALA A 24 16.21 16.64 -23.59
N ALA A 25 17.32 16.86 -24.33
CA ALA A 25 18.05 15.78 -24.99
C ALA A 25 18.61 14.77 -23.99
N TYR A 26 19.17 15.22 -22.87
CA TYR A 26 19.67 14.33 -21.82
C TYR A 26 18.56 13.50 -21.16
N ILE A 27 17.38 14.11 -20.92
CA ILE A 27 16.20 13.42 -20.39
C ILE A 27 15.71 12.36 -21.37
N LEU A 28 15.63 12.67 -22.66
CA LEU A 28 15.18 11.76 -23.70
C LEU A 28 16.14 10.58 -23.93
N THR A 29 17.45 10.78 -23.71
CA THR A 29 18.45 9.71 -23.84
C THR A 29 18.63 8.88 -22.56
N ASN A 30 18.21 9.39 -21.40
CA ASN A 30 18.35 8.72 -20.10
C ASN A 30 17.05 8.78 -19.27
N PRO A 31 15.90 8.32 -19.79
CA PRO A 31 14.61 8.54 -19.15
C PRO A 31 14.49 7.87 -17.77
N THR A 32 15.01 6.66 -17.63
CA THR A 32 14.92 5.86 -16.38
C THR A 32 15.66 6.47 -15.20
N SER A 33 16.72 7.26 -15.44
CA SER A 33 17.50 7.90 -14.38
C SER A 33 17.14 9.37 -14.14
N THR A 34 16.54 10.04 -15.13
CA THR A 34 16.28 11.49 -15.09
C THR A 34 14.84 11.84 -14.74
N LEU A 35 13.86 11.06 -15.20
CA LEU A 35 12.45 11.30 -14.89
C LEU A 35 12.15 11.28 -13.38
N PRO A 36 12.67 10.33 -12.57
CA PRO A 36 12.47 10.37 -11.13
C PRO A 36 13.05 11.64 -10.48
N LYS A 37 14.23 12.09 -10.92
CA LYS A 37 14.87 13.32 -10.40
C LYS A 37 14.07 14.57 -10.76
N LEU A 38 13.54 14.63 -11.97
CA LEU A 38 12.67 15.74 -12.39
C LEU A 38 11.37 15.76 -11.59
N GLY A 39 10.75 14.60 -11.35
CA GLY A 39 9.58 14.45 -10.48
C GLY A 39 9.84 14.98 -9.06
N LEU A 40 11.00 14.67 -8.48
CA LEU A 40 11.40 15.19 -7.17
C LEU A 40 11.53 16.72 -7.16
N ILE A 41 12.14 17.30 -8.19
CA ILE A 41 12.27 18.77 -8.31
C ILE A 41 10.89 19.41 -8.42
N LEU A 42 10.00 18.84 -9.22
CA LEU A 42 8.62 19.34 -9.34
C LEU A 42 7.86 19.26 -8.01
N ASN A 43 8.01 18.18 -7.27
CA ASN A 43 7.40 18.04 -5.96
C ASN A 43 7.98 19.04 -4.94
N TYR A 44 9.27 19.28 -4.94
CA TYR A 44 9.88 20.31 -4.11
C TYR A 44 9.26 21.69 -4.37
N VAL A 45 9.09 22.08 -5.64
CA VAL A 45 8.47 23.35 -6.01
C VAL A 45 6.98 23.39 -5.60
N ARG A 46 6.24 22.30 -5.81
CA ARG A 46 4.82 22.19 -5.44
C ARG A 46 4.60 22.33 -3.94
N TYR A 47 5.52 21.79 -3.13
CA TYR A 47 5.39 21.79 -1.66
C TYR A 47 5.86 23.08 -0.99
N TRP A 48 6.40 24.04 -1.75
CA TRP A 48 6.91 25.31 -1.20
C TRP A 48 5.88 26.10 -0.38
N ASN A 49 4.60 26.04 -0.77
CA ASN A 49 3.48 26.69 -0.09
C ASN A 49 2.43 25.66 0.38
N ALA A 50 2.86 24.47 0.81
CA ALA A 50 1.95 23.46 1.29
C ALA A 50 1.18 23.93 2.54
N PRO A 51 -0.14 23.72 2.62
CA PRO A 51 -0.94 24.15 3.76
C PRO A 51 -0.55 23.41 5.04
N THR A 52 -0.83 24.02 6.18
CA THR A 52 -0.71 23.34 7.47
C THR A 52 -1.74 22.21 7.56
N GLY A 53 -1.35 21.06 8.15
CA GLY A 53 -2.26 19.94 8.36
C GLY A 53 -3.42 20.32 9.28
N THR A 54 -4.63 19.98 8.84
CA THR A 54 -5.86 20.12 9.63
C THR A 54 -6.46 18.75 9.90
N LEU A 55 -7.27 18.66 10.94
CA LEU A 55 -8.08 17.49 11.23
C LEU A 55 -9.41 17.96 11.79
N GLU A 56 -10.50 17.56 11.15
CA GLU A 56 -11.86 17.88 11.55
C GLU A 56 -12.63 16.57 11.77
N THR A 57 -13.19 16.39 12.96
CA THR A 57 -13.93 15.19 13.33
C THR A 57 -15.43 15.44 13.27
N GLU A 58 -16.16 14.47 12.76
CA GLU A 58 -17.62 14.44 12.69
C GLU A 58 -18.13 13.15 13.34
N ILE A 59 -19.12 13.28 14.21
CA ILE A 59 -19.81 12.15 14.86
C ILE A 59 -21.10 11.89 14.10
N ASN A 60 -21.41 10.63 13.83
CA ASN A 60 -22.67 10.25 13.19
C ASN A 60 -23.84 10.43 14.16
N PRO A 61 -24.73 11.40 13.91
CA PRO A 61 -25.85 11.66 14.83
C PRO A 61 -26.89 10.53 14.87
N SER A 62 -26.89 9.66 13.85
CA SER A 62 -27.82 8.53 13.73
C SER A 62 -27.24 7.23 14.29
N ALA A 63 -25.97 7.20 14.68
CA ALA A 63 -25.37 6.00 15.24
C ALA A 63 -25.75 5.85 16.72
N THR A 64 -26.11 4.64 17.11
CA THR A 64 -26.26 4.30 18.54
C THR A 64 -24.92 4.54 19.23
N PRO A 65 -24.84 5.17 20.41
CA PRO A 65 -23.61 5.32 21.15
C PRO A 65 -22.86 3.98 21.24
N ALA A 66 -21.54 3.98 21.06
CA ALA A 66 -20.75 2.77 21.24
C ALA A 66 -21.04 2.20 22.65
N ALA A 67 -21.18 0.89 22.75
CA ALA A 67 -21.21 0.25 24.05
C ALA A 67 -19.96 0.68 24.83
N ALA A 68 -20.09 0.88 26.13
CA ALA A 68 -18.93 1.20 26.96
C ALA A 68 -17.84 0.16 26.69
N PRO A 69 -16.56 0.58 26.52
CA PRO A 69 -15.48 -0.34 26.24
C PRO A 69 -15.52 -1.52 27.20
N LEU A 70 -15.48 -2.73 26.68
CA LEU A 70 -15.38 -3.92 27.52
C LEU A 70 -14.11 -3.78 28.35
N PRO A 71 -14.17 -3.86 29.69
CA PRO A 71 -12.98 -3.83 30.49
C PRO A 71 -12.09 -4.98 30.06
N LEU A 72 -10.82 -4.70 29.74
CA LEU A 72 -9.83 -5.75 29.51
C LEU A 72 -9.84 -6.67 30.74
N ALA A 73 -10.34 -7.88 30.60
CA ALA A 73 -10.35 -8.89 31.64
C ALA A 73 -8.94 -9.42 31.98
N THR A 74 -7.90 -8.85 31.37
CA THR A 74 -6.50 -9.27 31.49
C THR A 74 -5.68 -8.21 32.23
N PRO A 75 -4.69 -8.63 33.07
CA PRO A 75 -3.71 -7.73 33.63
C PRO A 75 -3.04 -6.89 32.54
N ALA A 76 -2.68 -5.65 32.85
CA ALA A 76 -2.00 -4.76 31.92
C ALA A 76 -0.86 -5.49 31.20
N VAL A 77 -0.95 -5.61 29.87
CA VAL A 77 0.10 -6.23 29.05
C VAL A 77 1.33 -5.34 29.15
N LEU A 78 2.40 -5.88 29.73
CA LEU A 78 3.65 -5.14 29.94
C LEU A 78 4.61 -5.25 28.76
N ARG A 79 4.37 -6.20 27.86
CA ARG A 79 5.16 -6.42 26.65
C ARG A 79 4.26 -6.83 25.50
N ASP A 80 4.43 -6.15 24.38
CA ASP A 80 3.77 -6.48 23.12
C ASP A 80 4.73 -6.10 21.99
N ASP A 81 4.90 -6.99 21.03
CA ASP A 81 5.75 -6.80 19.88
C ASP A 81 4.89 -6.61 18.62
N TRP A 82 5.50 -6.25 17.49
CA TRP A 82 4.85 -6.07 16.21
C TRP A 82 5.50 -6.98 15.15
N PRO A 83 5.25 -8.31 15.20
CA PRO A 83 6.09 -9.30 14.50
C PRO A 83 5.82 -9.44 13.01
N SER A 84 4.76 -8.82 12.46
CA SER A 84 4.45 -8.84 11.03
C SER A 84 3.92 -7.48 10.57
N TYR A 85 3.82 -7.28 9.27
CA TYR A 85 3.36 -6.02 8.65
C TYR A 85 2.05 -5.48 9.28
N ASN A 86 1.07 -6.35 9.46
CA ASN A 86 -0.23 -6.00 10.07
C ASN A 86 -0.33 -6.46 11.54
N LYS A 87 0.78 -6.59 12.27
CA LYS A 87 0.92 -7.08 13.63
C LYS A 87 0.65 -8.58 13.79
N THR A 88 -0.52 -9.06 13.40
CA THR A 88 -0.89 -10.48 13.45
C THR A 88 -1.03 -11.05 12.03
N LEU A 89 -0.97 -12.36 11.88
CA LEU A 89 -1.25 -13.02 10.60
C LEU A 89 -2.70 -12.81 10.16
N SER A 90 -3.64 -12.62 11.10
CA SER A 90 -5.04 -12.24 10.83
C SER A 90 -5.24 -10.76 10.52
N SER A 91 -4.17 -9.96 10.50
CA SER A 91 -4.17 -8.53 10.16
C SER A 91 -5.03 -7.65 11.07
N SER A 92 -5.03 -7.88 12.39
CA SER A 92 -5.83 -7.10 13.35
C SER A 92 -5.32 -5.68 13.57
N ARG A 93 -4.00 -5.45 13.51
CA ARG A 93 -3.30 -4.17 13.81
C ARG A 93 -3.58 -3.58 15.21
N PHE A 94 -4.26 -4.30 16.08
CA PHE A 94 -4.54 -3.88 17.46
C PHE A 94 -3.38 -4.20 18.40
N SER A 95 -3.03 -3.27 19.28
CA SER A 95 -2.07 -3.50 20.37
C SER A 95 -2.73 -3.50 21.73
N ALA A 96 -2.40 -4.51 22.54
CA ALA A 96 -2.89 -4.61 23.92
C ALA A 96 -2.15 -3.67 24.90
N LEU A 97 -1.20 -2.86 24.44
CA LEU A 97 -0.49 -1.88 25.26
C LEU A 97 -1.39 -0.70 25.66
N ALA A 98 -1.30 -0.27 26.93
CA ALA A 98 -2.10 0.80 27.51
C ALA A 98 -1.29 1.81 28.34
N GLN A 99 0.05 1.72 28.35
CA GLN A 99 0.88 2.69 29.08
C GLN A 99 0.73 4.10 28.49
N ILE A 100 0.67 4.22 27.16
CA ILE A 100 0.27 5.44 26.48
C ILE A 100 -1.24 5.33 26.24
N ASN A 101 -2.01 6.26 26.80
CA ASN A 101 -3.47 6.22 26.80
C ASN A 101 -4.07 7.61 26.59
N ALA A 102 -5.39 7.70 26.49
CA ALA A 102 -6.09 8.96 26.23
C ALA A 102 -5.75 10.07 27.26
N GLY A 103 -5.45 9.72 28.50
CA GLY A 103 -5.11 10.69 29.56
C GLY A 103 -3.69 11.25 29.50
N ASN A 104 -2.75 10.57 28.83
CA ASN A 104 -1.34 10.98 28.83
C ASN A 104 -0.71 11.16 27.44
N VAL A 105 -1.40 10.76 26.38
CA VAL A 105 -0.90 10.87 25.01
C VAL A 105 -0.55 12.30 24.57
N GLY A 106 -1.13 13.30 25.21
CA GLY A 106 -0.79 14.71 25.03
C GLY A 106 0.69 15.05 25.30
N HIS A 107 1.40 14.20 26.08
CA HIS A 107 2.82 14.36 26.41
C HIS A 107 3.78 13.64 25.44
N LEU A 108 3.28 13.03 24.37
CA LEU A 108 4.11 12.38 23.37
C LEU A 108 5.15 13.32 22.78
N LYS A 109 6.38 12.82 22.68
CA LYS A 109 7.51 13.51 22.04
C LYS A 109 8.33 12.54 21.21
N VAL A 110 9.00 13.04 20.18
CA VAL A 110 10.01 12.28 19.44
C VAL A 110 11.22 12.11 20.36
N LEU A 111 11.60 10.87 20.62
CA LEU A 111 12.75 10.50 21.46
C LEU A 111 14.02 10.42 20.63
N CYS A 112 13.94 9.82 19.45
CA CYS A 112 15.03 9.74 18.51
C CYS A 112 14.50 9.49 17.07
N THR A 113 15.37 9.71 16.08
CA THR A 113 15.07 9.48 14.67
C THR A 113 16.27 8.81 14.01
N TYR A 114 16.00 7.70 13.32
CA TYR A 114 16.94 7.07 12.42
C TYR A 114 16.72 7.61 11.01
N ASP A 115 17.72 8.24 10.41
CA ASP A 115 17.69 8.75 9.04
C ASP A 115 18.46 7.80 8.12
N THR A 116 17.78 7.27 7.10
CA THR A 116 18.43 6.37 6.13
C THR A 116 19.43 7.08 5.22
N GLY A 117 19.40 8.42 5.17
CA GLY A 117 20.21 9.24 4.27
C GLY A 117 19.77 9.19 2.81
N GLY A 118 18.73 8.45 2.47
CA GLY A 118 18.25 8.26 1.10
C GLY A 118 16.77 8.64 0.91
N HIS A 119 16.41 8.99 -0.32
CA HIS A 119 15.03 9.16 -0.74
C HIS A 119 14.47 7.81 -1.21
N SER A 120 13.23 7.50 -0.82
CA SER A 120 12.53 6.27 -1.21
C SER A 120 11.03 6.51 -1.26
N ALA A 121 10.30 5.74 -2.04
CA ALA A 121 8.87 5.59 -1.87
C ALA A 121 8.61 4.81 -0.57
N PHE A 122 8.89 5.47 0.56
CA PHE A 122 8.98 4.86 1.89
C PHE A 122 7.61 4.60 2.49
N ASN A 123 6.97 3.54 2.00
CA ASN A 123 5.69 3.03 2.47
C ASN A 123 5.83 1.71 3.26
N ALA A 124 7.02 1.47 3.83
CA ALA A 124 7.31 0.28 4.62
C ALA A 124 6.56 0.29 5.97
N GLY A 125 6.00 -0.86 6.34
CA GLY A 125 5.60 -1.16 7.71
C GLY A 125 6.78 -1.72 8.48
N PRO A 126 7.33 -1.01 9.47
CA PRO A 126 8.33 -1.57 10.36
C PRO A 126 7.76 -2.76 11.14
N ILE A 127 8.62 -3.73 11.47
CA ILE A 127 8.28 -4.80 12.40
C ILE A 127 9.18 -4.73 13.63
N MET A 128 8.63 -5.10 14.78
CA MET A 128 9.36 -5.22 16.04
C MET A 128 9.44 -6.68 16.42
N VAL A 129 10.63 -7.25 16.38
CA VAL A 129 10.88 -8.67 16.64
C VAL A 129 12.19 -8.86 17.42
N GLU A 130 12.19 -9.75 18.39
CA GLU A 130 13.36 -10.11 19.21
C GLU A 130 14.17 -8.90 19.71
N GLY A 131 13.49 -7.80 20.07
CA GLY A 131 14.14 -6.61 20.62
C GLY A 131 14.79 -5.70 19.57
N ALA A 132 14.49 -5.86 18.28
CA ALA A 132 14.98 -4.99 17.21
C ALA A 132 13.85 -4.48 16.31
N LEU A 133 13.92 -3.24 15.85
CA LEU A 133 13.10 -2.70 14.79
C LEU A 133 13.73 -2.98 13.45
N ILE A 134 12.96 -3.60 12.55
CA ILE A 134 13.37 -3.91 11.18
C ILE A 134 12.51 -3.09 10.22
N ALA A 135 13.14 -2.45 9.24
CA ALA A 135 12.44 -1.79 8.15
C ALA A 135 13.21 -1.91 6.83
N THR A 136 12.57 -1.52 5.74
CA THR A 136 13.09 -1.67 4.38
C THR A 136 12.87 -0.40 3.57
N THR A 137 13.82 -0.07 2.71
CA THR A 137 13.62 0.87 1.59
C THR A 137 13.55 0.10 0.27
N GLY A 138 13.50 0.77 -0.87
CA GLY A 138 13.64 0.09 -2.16
C GLY A 138 14.89 -0.79 -2.23
N TYR A 139 16.01 -0.31 -1.74
CA TYR A 139 17.31 -1.00 -1.81
C TYR A 139 17.79 -1.61 -0.50
N ASP A 140 17.40 -1.06 0.64
CA ASP A 140 17.98 -1.46 1.92
C ASP A 140 17.02 -2.31 2.75
N ILE A 141 17.58 -3.17 3.58
CA ILE A 141 16.98 -3.68 4.80
C ILE A 141 17.90 -3.32 5.97
N PHE A 142 17.34 -2.89 7.08
CA PHE A 142 18.11 -2.45 8.23
C PHE A 142 17.45 -2.81 9.56
N SER A 143 18.28 -2.98 10.57
CA SER A 143 17.90 -3.21 11.96
C SER A 143 18.38 -2.05 12.82
N ILE A 144 17.51 -1.52 13.66
CA ILE A 144 17.84 -0.47 14.62
C ILE A 144 17.43 -0.86 16.04
N ASP A 145 18.13 -0.29 17.00
CA ASP A 145 17.76 -0.37 18.41
C ASP A 145 16.44 0.38 18.64
N PRO A 146 15.41 -0.27 19.22
CA PRO A 146 14.06 0.27 19.33
C PRO A 146 13.89 1.36 20.39
N ALA A 147 14.92 1.67 21.18
CA ALA A 147 14.90 2.72 22.19
C ALA A 147 15.77 3.91 21.83
N THR A 148 16.87 3.70 21.09
CA THR A 148 17.91 4.71 20.83
C THR A 148 18.07 5.10 19.38
N CYS A 149 17.37 4.45 18.45
CA CYS A 149 17.51 4.60 17.00
C CYS A 149 18.90 4.26 16.44
N ARG A 150 19.81 3.68 17.24
CA ARG A 150 21.13 3.28 16.76
C ARG A 150 21.00 2.14 15.75
N GLU A 151 21.68 2.26 14.62
CA GLU A 151 21.77 1.18 13.64
C GLU A 151 22.53 -0.02 14.24
N ASN A 152 21.93 -1.20 14.19
CA ASN A 152 22.57 -2.46 14.51
C ASN A 152 23.34 -2.98 13.29
N TRP A 153 22.66 -3.01 12.15
CA TRP A 153 23.22 -3.35 10.84
C TRP A 153 22.31 -2.84 9.72
N ARG A 154 22.89 -2.68 8.51
CA ARG A 154 22.21 -2.37 7.26
C ARG A 154 22.78 -3.21 6.14
N THR A 155 21.91 -3.72 5.27
CA THR A 155 22.31 -4.41 4.03
C THR A 155 21.71 -3.70 2.84
N HIS A 156 22.55 -3.33 1.90
CA HIS A 156 22.20 -2.68 0.64
C HIS A 156 22.20 -3.70 -0.50
N GLU A 157 21.12 -3.70 -1.31
CA GLU A 157 21.00 -4.52 -2.52
C GLU A 157 21.09 -3.63 -3.75
N SER A 158 22.11 -3.84 -4.57
CA SER A 158 22.28 -3.14 -5.84
C SER A 158 21.56 -3.90 -6.96
N TYR A 159 20.60 -3.25 -7.62
CA TYR A 159 19.90 -3.78 -8.79
C TYR A 159 19.26 -2.65 -9.62
N THR A 160 18.91 -2.95 -10.87
CA THR A 160 18.11 -2.04 -11.70
C THR A 160 16.63 -2.36 -11.45
N PRO A 161 15.83 -1.41 -10.95
CA PRO A 161 14.41 -1.63 -10.74
C PRO A 161 13.66 -1.76 -12.07
N ALA A 162 12.66 -2.64 -12.12
CA ALA A 162 11.83 -2.85 -13.30
C ALA A 162 10.99 -1.60 -13.65
N VAL A 163 10.61 -0.85 -12.62
CA VAL A 163 9.81 0.37 -12.72
C VAL A 163 10.42 1.47 -11.86
N PRO A 164 10.20 2.76 -12.18
CA PRO A 164 10.79 3.88 -11.44
C PRO A 164 10.19 4.10 -10.04
N LEU A 165 9.40 3.17 -9.55
CA LEU A 165 8.80 3.16 -8.21
C LEU A 165 9.65 2.31 -7.28
N LEU A 166 10.47 2.94 -6.44
CA LEU A 166 11.31 2.27 -5.45
C LEU A 166 10.53 1.91 -4.17
N ALA A 167 9.34 1.34 -4.33
CA ALA A 167 8.49 0.91 -3.22
C ALA A 167 8.96 -0.45 -2.67
N ASN A 168 8.99 -0.56 -1.36
CA ASN A 168 9.04 -1.83 -0.63
C ASN A 168 8.23 -1.69 0.65
N ARG A 169 7.29 -2.61 0.88
CA ARG A 169 6.30 -2.45 1.95
C ARG A 169 6.73 -3.05 3.28
N GLY A 170 7.82 -3.81 3.33
CA GLY A 170 8.33 -4.32 4.59
C GLY A 170 8.95 -5.70 4.48
N ALA A 171 9.26 -6.25 5.65
CA ALA A 171 9.83 -7.58 5.80
C ALA A 171 8.93 -8.49 6.62
N ALA A 172 9.10 -9.81 6.47
CA ALA A 172 8.62 -10.82 7.39
C ALA A 172 9.78 -11.40 8.22
N TYR A 173 9.44 -11.92 9.39
CA TYR A 173 10.39 -12.60 10.27
C TYR A 173 9.90 -14.02 10.58
N MET A 174 10.80 -14.99 10.58
CA MET A 174 10.57 -16.33 11.09
C MET A 174 11.90 -17.05 11.41
N ASP A 175 12.01 -17.65 12.58
CA ASP A 175 13.11 -18.52 12.99
C ASP A 175 14.52 -17.93 12.72
N GLY A 176 14.76 -16.69 13.13
CA GLY A 176 16.04 -16.00 12.98
C GLY A 176 16.35 -15.53 11.54
N ARG A 177 15.36 -15.50 10.66
CA ARG A 177 15.47 -15.05 9.29
C ARG A 177 14.50 -13.91 8.98
N LEU A 178 14.94 -12.98 8.15
CA LEU A 178 14.14 -11.91 7.59
C LEU A 178 13.95 -12.12 6.09
N PHE A 179 12.77 -11.82 5.58
CA PHE A 179 12.41 -11.99 4.18
C PHE A 179 11.86 -10.70 3.61
N ARG A 180 12.25 -10.35 2.38
CA ARG A 180 11.68 -9.23 1.63
C ARG A 180 11.65 -9.50 0.14
N GLY A 181 10.78 -8.80 -0.57
CA GLY A 181 10.82 -8.73 -2.02
C GLY A 181 11.68 -7.57 -2.54
N THR A 182 11.88 -7.49 -3.85
CA THR A 182 12.65 -6.42 -4.53
C THR A 182 11.97 -5.94 -5.80
N GLN A 183 12.36 -4.76 -6.29
CA GLN A 183 11.82 -4.19 -7.53
C GLN A 183 12.41 -4.81 -8.82
N ASP A 184 13.32 -5.76 -8.69
CA ASP A 184 13.77 -6.65 -9.77
C ASP A 184 13.20 -8.08 -9.65
N ALA A 185 12.05 -8.21 -8.97
CA ALA A 185 11.26 -9.43 -8.83
C ALA A 185 12.00 -10.62 -8.19
N ARG A 186 12.85 -10.36 -7.19
CA ARG A 186 13.45 -11.39 -6.33
C ARG A 186 12.84 -11.39 -4.95
N VAL A 187 12.90 -12.54 -4.29
CA VAL A 187 12.70 -12.70 -2.84
C VAL A 187 14.04 -12.99 -2.21
N LEU A 188 14.35 -12.29 -1.12
CA LEU A 188 15.65 -12.37 -0.44
C LEU A 188 15.43 -12.76 1.01
N ALA A 189 16.31 -13.62 1.53
CA ALA A 189 16.38 -13.91 2.96
C ALA A 189 17.69 -13.42 3.56
N TYR A 190 17.61 -12.97 4.81
CA TYR A 190 18.73 -12.46 5.58
C TYR A 190 18.77 -13.09 6.96
N ASP A 191 19.96 -13.27 7.48
CA ASP A 191 20.18 -13.61 8.89
C ASP A 191 19.75 -12.41 9.77
N PHE A 192 18.88 -12.65 10.72
CA PHE A 192 18.31 -11.59 11.56
C PHE A 192 19.36 -10.84 12.37
N LYS A 193 20.38 -11.53 12.89
CA LYS A 193 21.38 -10.91 13.80
C LYS A 193 22.43 -10.09 13.05
N THR A 194 22.76 -10.50 11.83
CA THR A 194 23.91 -9.93 11.09
C THR A 194 23.51 -9.15 9.85
N GLY A 195 22.27 -9.30 9.37
CA GLY A 195 21.81 -8.75 8.09
C GLY A 195 22.44 -9.44 6.86
N LYS A 196 23.25 -10.50 7.04
CA LYS A 196 23.88 -11.22 5.92
C LYS A 196 22.82 -11.93 5.08
N ARG A 197 22.88 -11.72 3.75
CA ARG A 197 21.97 -12.41 2.83
C ARG A 197 22.26 -13.93 2.83
N LEU A 198 21.20 -14.72 3.02
CA LEU A 198 21.25 -16.19 3.07
C LEU A 198 20.96 -16.79 1.69
N TRP A 199 19.90 -16.33 1.03
CA TRP A 199 19.51 -16.76 -0.30
C TRP A 199 18.78 -15.66 -1.08
N ALA A 200 18.64 -15.86 -2.40
CA ALA A 200 17.89 -14.99 -3.31
C ALA A 200 17.22 -15.84 -4.38
N THR A 201 15.90 -15.68 -4.58
CA THR A 201 15.10 -16.43 -5.56
C THR A 201 14.34 -15.47 -6.47
N ALA A 202 14.47 -15.62 -7.78
CA ALA A 202 13.71 -14.86 -8.75
C ALA A 202 12.29 -15.43 -8.89
N ILE A 203 11.28 -14.56 -8.72
CA ILE A 203 9.86 -14.90 -8.86
C ILE A 203 9.19 -14.19 -10.04
N GLY A 204 9.93 -13.36 -10.78
CA GLY A 204 9.42 -12.58 -11.90
C GLY A 204 10.49 -12.23 -12.92
N ASN A 205 10.06 -11.54 -13.97
CA ASN A 205 10.91 -11.02 -15.05
C ASN A 205 10.86 -9.49 -15.05
N PRO A 206 11.88 -8.79 -14.52
CA PRO A 206 11.88 -7.32 -14.44
C PRO A 206 11.88 -6.64 -15.83
N LYS A 207 12.26 -7.35 -16.91
CA LYS A 207 12.28 -6.78 -18.27
C LYS A 207 10.89 -6.49 -18.82
N ILE A 208 9.85 -7.12 -18.27
CA ILE A 208 8.45 -6.89 -18.65
C ILE A 208 7.63 -6.17 -17.58
N GLY A 209 8.31 -5.60 -16.55
CA GLY A 209 7.65 -4.85 -15.49
C GLY A 209 7.23 -5.67 -14.26
N GLU A 210 7.56 -6.98 -14.18
CA GLU A 210 7.28 -7.77 -12.98
C GLU A 210 8.17 -7.34 -11.82
N THR A 211 7.59 -7.16 -10.62
CA THR A 211 8.28 -6.72 -9.39
C THR A 211 7.75 -7.49 -8.18
N ALA A 212 8.39 -7.34 -7.01
CA ALA A 212 7.94 -7.94 -5.75
C ALA A 212 8.00 -6.92 -4.59
N PRO A 213 7.17 -5.85 -4.60
CA PRO A 213 7.20 -4.80 -3.58
C PRO A 213 6.45 -5.15 -2.30
N ALA A 214 5.65 -6.22 -2.30
CA ALA A 214 4.79 -6.62 -1.20
C ALA A 214 5.58 -6.86 0.10
N ALA A 215 4.97 -6.58 1.25
CA ALA A 215 5.45 -7.11 2.52
C ALA A 215 5.06 -8.59 2.59
N PRO A 216 6.03 -9.53 2.61
CA PRO A 216 5.72 -10.93 2.75
C PRO A 216 5.14 -11.25 4.12
N ILE A 217 4.50 -12.41 4.25
CA ILE A 217 4.22 -13.03 5.55
C ILE A 217 4.92 -14.38 5.62
N ALA A 218 5.23 -14.83 6.83
CA ALA A 218 5.91 -16.12 7.04
C ALA A 218 5.15 -16.95 8.07
N TRP A 219 4.95 -18.22 7.75
CA TRP A 219 4.24 -19.15 8.61
C TRP A 219 4.61 -20.61 8.29
N ASN A 220 4.81 -21.42 9.33
CA ASN A 220 5.00 -22.86 9.23
C ASN A 220 6.11 -23.28 8.24
N GLY A 221 7.27 -22.60 8.27
CA GLY A 221 8.40 -22.89 7.40
C GLY A 221 8.31 -22.31 5.99
N LEU A 222 7.23 -21.61 5.67
CA LEU A 222 6.97 -21.02 4.36
C LEU A 222 6.96 -19.48 4.41
N VAL A 223 7.39 -18.87 3.31
CA VAL A 223 7.30 -17.42 3.05
C VAL A 223 6.35 -17.19 1.88
N PHE A 224 5.33 -16.37 2.11
CA PHE A 224 4.30 -16.05 1.12
C PHE A 224 4.51 -14.66 0.57
N ILE A 225 4.62 -14.55 -0.75
CA ILE A 225 4.77 -13.28 -1.44
C ILE A 225 4.27 -13.38 -2.88
N GLY A 226 3.66 -12.32 -3.38
CA GLY A 226 3.16 -12.26 -4.74
C GLY A 226 4.01 -11.37 -5.65
N GLN A 227 3.68 -11.45 -6.92
CA GLN A 227 4.30 -10.68 -7.99
C GLN A 227 3.38 -9.54 -8.38
N ALA A 228 3.95 -8.34 -8.53
CA ALA A 228 3.32 -7.11 -8.97
C ALA A 228 3.65 -6.80 -10.44
N GLY A 229 3.05 -5.72 -10.98
CA GLY A 229 3.26 -5.22 -12.34
C GLY A 229 2.10 -5.52 -13.29
N GLY A 230 0.91 -5.83 -12.76
CA GLY A 230 -0.28 -6.19 -13.52
C GLY A 230 -0.72 -5.17 -14.57
N ASP A 231 -0.42 -3.89 -14.37
CA ASP A 231 -0.72 -2.80 -15.32
C ASP A 231 0.17 -2.80 -16.57
N SER A 232 1.08 -3.75 -16.67
CA SER A 232 1.91 -3.95 -17.85
C SER A 232 1.30 -5.01 -18.77
N LYS A 233 1.28 -4.73 -20.09
CA LYS A 233 0.72 -5.64 -21.09
C LYS A 233 1.38 -7.03 -21.01
N GLY A 234 0.56 -8.09 -20.90
CA GLY A 234 1.00 -9.47 -20.84
C GLY A 234 1.49 -9.95 -19.47
N VAL A 235 1.53 -9.07 -18.47
CA VAL A 235 1.88 -9.46 -17.09
C VAL A 235 0.65 -10.02 -16.39
N LYS A 236 0.84 -11.16 -15.71
CA LYS A 236 -0.20 -11.89 -14.97
C LYS A 236 0.19 -12.03 -13.51
N GLY A 237 -0.68 -11.61 -12.62
CA GLY A 237 -0.48 -11.72 -11.19
C GLY A 237 -0.29 -13.16 -10.72
N ARG A 238 0.61 -13.34 -9.77
CA ARG A 238 0.95 -14.64 -9.19
C ARG A 238 1.23 -14.54 -7.70
N MET A 239 0.91 -15.61 -7.00
CA MET A 239 1.24 -15.81 -5.60
C MET A 239 2.20 -16.99 -5.47
N TYR A 240 3.15 -16.91 -4.54
CA TYR A 240 4.16 -17.92 -4.29
C TYR A 240 4.24 -18.28 -2.81
N ALA A 241 4.59 -19.53 -2.52
CA ALA A 241 5.20 -19.92 -1.26
C ALA A 241 6.62 -20.41 -1.52
N LEU A 242 7.56 -19.94 -0.73
CA LEU A 242 8.96 -20.37 -0.76
C LEU A 242 9.31 -21.05 0.56
N ASP A 243 10.15 -22.07 0.50
CA ASP A 243 10.76 -22.63 1.72
C ASP A 243 11.64 -21.57 2.40
N ALA A 244 11.39 -21.31 3.67
CA ALA A 244 12.07 -20.25 4.41
C ALA A 244 13.57 -20.50 4.62
N LYS A 245 14.04 -21.75 4.55
CA LYS A 245 15.46 -22.10 4.75
C LYS A 245 16.24 -22.08 3.45
N THR A 246 15.65 -22.57 2.36
CA THR A 246 16.34 -22.80 1.09
C THR A 246 16.02 -21.72 0.04
N GLY A 247 14.84 -21.08 0.13
CA GLY A 247 14.32 -20.18 -0.89
C GLY A 247 13.72 -20.88 -2.11
N GLU A 248 13.62 -22.21 -2.10
CA GLU A 248 12.96 -22.96 -3.17
C GLU A 248 11.47 -22.65 -3.23
N ILE A 249 10.93 -22.51 -4.45
CA ILE A 249 9.50 -22.30 -4.65
C ILE A 249 8.77 -23.61 -4.38
N VAL A 250 7.95 -23.61 -3.31
CA VAL A 250 7.15 -24.77 -2.91
C VAL A 250 5.89 -24.89 -3.74
N TRP A 251 5.24 -23.74 -4.03
CA TRP A 251 4.13 -23.68 -4.96
C TRP A 251 4.00 -22.28 -5.60
N GLU A 252 3.37 -22.24 -6.77
CA GLU A 252 3.02 -21.07 -7.55
C GLU A 252 1.53 -21.11 -7.90
N PHE A 253 0.82 -19.99 -7.77
CA PHE A 253 -0.59 -19.86 -8.14
C PHE A 253 -0.78 -18.62 -9.01
N TYR A 254 -1.33 -18.79 -10.21
CA TYR A 254 -1.72 -17.68 -11.09
C TYR A 254 -3.07 -17.11 -10.66
N LEU A 255 -3.13 -15.81 -10.42
CA LEU A 255 -4.34 -15.08 -10.03
C LEU A 255 -5.26 -14.75 -11.21
N VAL A 256 -4.76 -14.91 -12.43
CA VAL A 256 -5.55 -14.82 -13.67
C VAL A 256 -5.20 -16.02 -14.57
N PRO A 257 -6.07 -16.38 -15.55
CA PRO A 257 -5.85 -17.58 -16.35
C PRO A 257 -4.51 -17.55 -17.11
N ARG A 258 -3.78 -18.63 -17.01
CA ARG A 258 -2.53 -18.85 -17.75
C ARG A 258 -2.75 -19.49 -19.12
N THR A 259 -1.78 -19.35 -19.99
CA THR A 259 -1.66 -20.03 -21.27
C THR A 259 -0.46 -20.98 -21.28
N ALA A 260 -0.33 -21.80 -22.31
CA ALA A 260 0.84 -22.67 -22.47
C ALA A 260 2.17 -21.92 -22.65
N ALA A 261 2.12 -20.63 -23.03
CA ALA A 261 3.30 -19.79 -23.22
C ALA A 261 3.79 -19.14 -21.92
N ASP A 262 3.00 -19.19 -20.86
CA ASP A 262 3.37 -18.57 -19.58
C ASP A 262 4.46 -19.38 -18.86
N VAL A 263 5.45 -18.65 -18.32
CA VAL A 263 6.58 -19.26 -17.61
C VAL A 263 6.14 -19.80 -16.25
N ILE A 264 6.40 -21.06 -16.02
CA ILE A 264 6.19 -21.75 -14.73
C ILE A 264 7.53 -21.70 -13.98
N ARG A 265 7.52 -21.20 -12.73
CA ARG A 265 8.72 -21.07 -11.88
C ARG A 265 8.79 -22.09 -10.76
N GLY A 266 7.69 -22.76 -10.45
CA GLY A 266 7.62 -23.76 -9.39
C GLY A 266 6.42 -24.69 -9.56
N PRO A 267 6.26 -25.67 -8.67
CA PRO A 267 5.05 -26.49 -8.64
C PRO A 267 3.81 -25.61 -8.57
N GLN A 268 2.81 -25.95 -9.36
CA GLN A 268 1.56 -25.20 -9.35
C GLN A 268 0.63 -25.70 -8.25
N GLY A 269 0.07 -24.77 -7.50
CA GLY A 269 -1.19 -24.98 -6.85
C GLY A 269 -2.28 -25.25 -7.89
N ALA A 270 -3.43 -25.75 -7.48
CA ALA A 270 -4.54 -26.02 -8.39
C ALA A 270 -5.15 -24.70 -8.94
N SER A 271 -4.37 -23.99 -9.75
CA SER A 271 -4.81 -22.76 -10.39
C SER A 271 -5.95 -23.06 -11.34
N PRO A 272 -7.08 -22.34 -11.27
CA PRO A 272 -8.16 -22.52 -12.23
C PRO A 272 -7.67 -22.11 -13.63
N LEU A 273 -7.82 -23.01 -14.58
CA LEU A 273 -7.53 -22.75 -16.00
C LEU A 273 -8.74 -22.20 -16.75
N ASN A 274 -9.83 -21.92 -16.05
CA ASN A 274 -11.07 -21.47 -16.68
C ASN A 274 -10.91 -20.04 -17.19
N THR A 275 -10.80 -19.90 -18.53
CA THR A 275 -10.74 -18.62 -19.22
C THR A 275 -12.11 -18.04 -19.54
N SER A 276 -13.21 -18.72 -19.23
CA SER A 276 -14.57 -18.30 -19.60
C SER A 276 -14.97 -16.94 -19.02
N SER A 277 -14.36 -16.52 -17.92
CA SER A 277 -14.56 -15.19 -17.33
C SER A 277 -13.78 -14.06 -18.04
N TRP A 278 -12.96 -14.40 -19.06
CA TRP A 278 -12.14 -13.47 -19.83
C TRP A 278 -12.49 -13.61 -21.31
N GLN A 279 -13.19 -12.64 -21.85
CA GLN A 279 -13.58 -12.57 -23.26
C GLN A 279 -12.76 -11.48 -23.95
N ASN A 280 -11.45 -11.72 -24.07
CA ASN A 280 -10.52 -10.75 -24.60
C ASN A 280 -10.69 -10.55 -26.11
N ALA A 281 -10.63 -9.30 -26.55
CA ALA A 281 -10.58 -8.96 -27.98
C ALA A 281 -9.33 -9.57 -28.64
N PRO A 282 -9.39 -9.92 -29.95
CA PRO A 282 -8.23 -10.43 -30.66
C PRO A 282 -7.00 -9.53 -30.52
N GLY A 283 -5.85 -10.11 -30.15
CA GLY A 283 -4.60 -9.37 -29.90
C GLY A 283 -4.49 -8.71 -28.50
N SER A 284 -5.51 -8.84 -27.67
CA SER A 284 -5.50 -8.40 -26.27
C SER A 284 -5.17 -9.58 -25.34
N PRO A 285 -3.95 -9.70 -24.78
CA PRO A 285 -3.62 -10.80 -23.89
C PRO A 285 -4.33 -10.64 -22.53
N ILE A 286 -4.62 -11.77 -21.86
CA ILE A 286 -5.03 -11.74 -20.45
C ILE A 286 -3.89 -11.14 -19.64
N SER A 287 -4.19 -10.11 -18.84
CA SER A 287 -3.23 -9.36 -18.03
C SER A 287 -3.90 -8.81 -16.77
N GLY A 288 -3.12 -8.51 -15.73
CA GLY A 288 -3.68 -7.96 -14.49
C GLY A 288 -3.67 -8.97 -13.34
N GLY A 289 -4.49 -8.71 -12.31
CA GLY A 289 -4.63 -9.55 -11.13
C GLY A 289 -3.36 -9.63 -10.27
N ALA A 290 -2.44 -8.69 -10.40
CA ALA A 290 -1.21 -8.67 -9.62
C ALA A 290 -1.51 -8.47 -8.13
N THR A 291 -0.62 -8.96 -7.26
CA THR A 291 -0.75 -8.80 -5.83
C THR A 291 0.50 -8.13 -5.27
N TRP A 292 0.36 -6.86 -4.91
CA TRP A 292 1.47 -5.94 -4.65
C TRP A 292 1.51 -5.40 -3.21
N THR A 293 0.57 -5.84 -2.36
CA THR A 293 0.46 -5.43 -0.96
C THR A 293 0.85 -6.57 -0.01
N SER A 294 0.35 -6.58 1.23
CA SER A 294 0.53 -7.70 2.14
C SER A 294 -0.65 -8.68 2.07
N TYR A 295 -0.60 -9.72 2.88
CA TYR A 295 -1.52 -10.85 2.88
C TYR A 295 -2.04 -11.09 4.29
N THR A 296 -3.14 -11.87 4.36
CA THR A 296 -3.71 -12.32 5.64
C THR A 296 -3.74 -13.84 5.65
N LEU A 297 -3.44 -14.42 6.79
CA LEU A 297 -3.47 -15.85 6.99
C LEU A 297 -4.19 -16.18 8.30
N ASP A 298 -5.11 -17.12 8.23
CA ASP A 298 -5.67 -17.74 9.42
C ASP A 298 -4.81 -18.96 9.82
N PRO A 299 -4.00 -18.85 10.87
CA PRO A 299 -3.13 -19.96 11.28
C PRO A 299 -3.88 -21.18 11.79
N THR A 300 -5.17 -21.05 12.15
CA THR A 300 -6.01 -22.15 12.64
C THR A 300 -6.49 -23.02 11.50
N SER A 301 -7.00 -22.41 10.44
CA SER A 301 -7.49 -23.13 9.25
C SER A 301 -6.40 -23.39 8.21
N GLY A 302 -5.29 -22.66 8.25
CA GLY A 302 -4.24 -22.67 7.23
C GLY A 302 -4.67 -22.02 5.92
N LEU A 303 -5.66 -21.13 5.95
CA LEU A 303 -6.14 -20.39 4.78
C LEU A 303 -5.38 -19.08 4.60
N LEU A 304 -4.88 -18.87 3.38
CA LEU A 304 -4.20 -17.66 2.94
C LEU A 304 -5.16 -16.81 2.10
N TYR A 305 -5.33 -15.56 2.48
CA TYR A 305 -6.18 -14.57 1.80
C TYR A 305 -5.30 -13.63 0.98
N VAL A 306 -5.45 -13.68 -0.34
CA VAL A 306 -4.61 -12.97 -1.31
C VAL A 306 -5.42 -11.89 -2.02
N PRO A 307 -5.15 -10.60 -1.79
CA PRO A 307 -5.79 -9.52 -2.51
C PRO A 307 -5.28 -9.48 -3.96
N GLY A 308 -6.18 -9.56 -4.93
CA GLY A 308 -5.90 -9.48 -6.36
C GLY A 308 -6.17 -8.09 -6.91
N GLY A 309 -5.21 -7.54 -7.64
CA GLY A 309 -5.31 -6.24 -8.29
C GLY A 309 -6.29 -6.21 -9.47
N ASN A 310 -6.37 -5.06 -10.11
CA ASN A 310 -7.20 -4.78 -11.26
C ASN A 310 -6.89 -5.69 -12.48
N PRO A 311 -7.83 -5.87 -13.40
CA PRO A 311 -7.54 -6.44 -14.71
C PRO A 311 -7.00 -5.37 -15.66
N ALA A 312 -6.11 -5.72 -16.61
CA ALA A 312 -5.58 -4.78 -17.59
C ALA A 312 -6.01 -5.15 -19.05
N PRO A 313 -6.19 -4.15 -19.91
CA PRO A 313 -5.93 -2.70 -19.74
C PRO A 313 -6.92 -2.05 -18.79
N ASP A 314 -6.43 -1.24 -17.84
CA ASP A 314 -7.17 -0.80 -16.65
C ASP A 314 -8.47 -0.06 -17.02
N PHE A 315 -8.38 0.93 -17.92
CA PHE A 315 -9.48 1.83 -18.27
C PHE A 315 -10.30 1.39 -19.49
N VAL A 316 -10.03 0.22 -20.09
CA VAL A 316 -10.63 -0.19 -21.38
C VAL A 316 -11.24 -1.59 -21.28
N PRO A 317 -12.40 -1.72 -20.56
CA PRO A 317 -13.00 -3.02 -20.27
C PRO A 317 -13.49 -3.78 -21.50
N HIS A 318 -13.86 -3.12 -22.60
CA HIS A 318 -14.32 -3.80 -23.81
C HIS A 318 -13.22 -4.60 -24.55
N LEU A 319 -11.94 -4.41 -24.20
CA LEU A 319 -10.85 -5.27 -24.68
C LEU A 319 -10.66 -6.55 -23.86
N ARG A 320 -11.40 -6.69 -22.76
CA ARG A 320 -11.34 -7.81 -21.80
C ARG A 320 -12.70 -8.09 -21.14
N GLU A 321 -13.74 -8.22 -21.95
CA GLU A 321 -15.09 -8.44 -21.46
C GLU A 321 -15.19 -9.67 -20.53
N GLY A 322 -16.23 -9.71 -19.70
CA GLY A 322 -16.49 -10.74 -18.72
C GLY A 322 -16.12 -10.32 -17.30
N GLU A 323 -16.18 -11.25 -16.35
CA GLU A 323 -15.92 -11.00 -14.93
C GLU A 323 -14.44 -10.81 -14.58
N ASN A 324 -13.54 -11.22 -15.46
CA ASN A 324 -12.08 -11.15 -15.32
C ASN A 324 -11.55 -11.81 -14.01
N LEU A 325 -12.01 -13.03 -13.68
CA LEU A 325 -11.56 -13.76 -12.50
C LEU A 325 -10.07 -14.14 -12.61
N TYR A 326 -9.26 -13.95 -11.54
CA TYR A 326 -9.63 -13.41 -10.21
C TYR A 326 -9.08 -11.99 -9.98
N ALA A 327 -8.95 -11.18 -11.03
CA ALA A 327 -8.67 -9.76 -10.83
C ALA A 327 -9.81 -9.10 -10.01
N GLY A 328 -9.50 -8.09 -9.20
CA GLY A 328 -10.47 -7.41 -8.34
C GLY A 328 -11.14 -8.32 -7.31
N SER A 329 -10.47 -9.40 -6.91
CA SER A 329 -11.01 -10.42 -6.00
C SER A 329 -10.09 -10.64 -4.79
N LEU A 330 -10.66 -11.09 -3.69
CA LEU A 330 -9.93 -11.71 -2.60
C LEU A 330 -9.89 -13.22 -2.84
N VAL A 331 -8.72 -13.76 -3.18
CA VAL A 331 -8.54 -15.20 -3.45
C VAL A 331 -8.13 -15.91 -2.20
N ILE A 332 -8.72 -17.07 -1.92
CA ILE A 332 -8.47 -17.86 -0.72
C ILE A 332 -7.78 -19.16 -1.14
N LEU A 333 -6.57 -19.36 -0.64
CA LEU A 333 -5.71 -20.52 -0.94
C LEU A 333 -5.43 -21.33 0.31
N ASP A 334 -5.18 -22.61 0.12
CA ASP A 334 -4.51 -23.43 1.14
C ASP A 334 -3.04 -23.01 1.23
N ALA A 335 -2.60 -22.51 2.38
CA ALA A 335 -1.26 -21.96 2.53
C ALA A 335 -0.15 -22.99 2.32
N LYS A 336 -0.37 -24.28 2.65
CA LYS A 336 0.66 -25.32 2.51
C LYS A 336 0.85 -25.79 1.07
N THR A 337 -0.24 -25.83 0.30
CA THR A 337 -0.26 -26.48 -1.03
C THR A 337 -0.48 -25.52 -2.18
N GLY A 338 -0.90 -24.27 -1.92
CA GLY A 338 -1.33 -23.33 -2.95
C GLY A 338 -2.66 -23.70 -3.62
N ALA A 339 -3.36 -24.73 -3.12
CA ALA A 339 -4.62 -25.15 -3.70
C ALA A 339 -5.70 -24.07 -3.51
N TYR A 340 -6.40 -23.74 -4.61
CA TYR A 340 -7.56 -22.86 -4.56
C TYR A 340 -8.65 -23.43 -3.65
N ARG A 341 -9.20 -22.59 -2.78
CA ARG A 341 -10.30 -22.93 -1.88
C ARG A 341 -11.58 -22.18 -2.22
N ASP A 342 -11.46 -20.87 -2.40
CA ASP A 342 -12.59 -19.98 -2.66
C ASP A 342 -12.13 -18.62 -3.15
N HIS A 343 -13.07 -17.72 -3.47
CA HIS A 343 -12.80 -16.30 -3.71
C HIS A 343 -14.02 -15.45 -3.38
N ILE A 344 -13.76 -14.16 -3.15
CA ILE A 344 -14.79 -13.13 -3.07
C ILE A 344 -14.51 -12.13 -4.18
N LYS A 345 -15.42 -11.99 -5.15
CA LYS A 345 -15.35 -10.92 -6.14
C LYS A 345 -15.76 -9.62 -5.46
N VAL A 346 -14.80 -8.72 -5.22
CA VAL A 346 -15.02 -7.48 -4.47
C VAL A 346 -15.40 -6.34 -5.42
N VAL A 347 -14.55 -6.07 -6.42
CA VAL A 347 -14.84 -5.09 -7.48
C VAL A 347 -15.41 -5.86 -8.69
N ALA A 348 -16.70 -5.72 -8.95
CA ALA A 348 -17.44 -6.60 -9.86
C ALA A 348 -16.89 -6.59 -11.30
N VAL A 349 -16.89 -5.43 -11.95
CA VAL A 349 -16.22 -5.18 -13.24
C VAL A 349 -15.47 -3.87 -13.07
N ASP A 350 -14.17 -3.94 -13.11
CA ASP A 350 -13.35 -2.75 -12.91
C ASP A 350 -12.92 -2.11 -14.24
N TRP A 351 -12.99 -0.78 -14.31
CA TRP A 351 -12.41 0.04 -15.38
C TRP A 351 -11.83 1.36 -14.84
N HIS A 352 -11.38 1.34 -13.56
CA HIS A 352 -10.91 2.52 -12.85
C HIS A 352 -9.52 2.36 -12.24
N ASP A 353 -8.89 1.16 -12.35
CA ASP A 353 -7.72 0.78 -11.57
C ASP A 353 -8.04 0.62 -10.07
N TRP A 354 -9.21 0.05 -9.77
CA TRP A 354 -9.66 -0.20 -8.40
C TRP A 354 -9.23 -1.57 -7.90
N ASP A 355 -7.99 -1.66 -7.51
CA ASP A 355 -7.41 -2.85 -6.89
C ASP A 355 -8.13 -3.25 -5.60
N VAL A 356 -8.10 -4.54 -5.29
CA VAL A 356 -8.15 -4.99 -3.90
C VAL A 356 -6.76 -4.72 -3.31
N SER A 357 -6.57 -3.49 -2.82
CA SER A 357 -5.26 -2.86 -2.58
C SER A 357 -4.63 -3.19 -1.25
N SER A 358 -5.34 -3.89 -0.35
CA SER A 358 -4.87 -4.15 1.00
C SER A 358 -5.23 -5.55 1.50
N ALA A 359 -4.45 -6.04 2.47
CA ALA A 359 -4.77 -7.27 3.18
C ALA A 359 -6.07 -7.11 3.99
N PRO A 360 -6.99 -8.08 3.94
CA PRO A 360 -8.19 -8.05 4.78
C PRO A 360 -7.84 -8.25 6.25
N SER A 361 -8.69 -7.76 7.15
CA SER A 361 -8.65 -8.11 8.57
C SER A 361 -9.67 -9.20 8.87
N LEU A 362 -9.23 -10.30 9.50
CA LEU A 362 -10.12 -11.34 10.02
C LEU A 362 -10.54 -10.95 11.44
N ILE A 363 -11.83 -10.76 11.63
CA ILE A 363 -12.40 -10.16 12.84
C ILE A 363 -13.38 -11.15 13.48
N GLU A 364 -13.34 -11.22 14.82
CA GLU A 364 -14.43 -11.71 15.63
C GLU A 364 -15.02 -10.53 16.40
N THR A 365 -16.25 -10.14 16.09
CA THR A 365 -16.90 -8.95 16.67
C THR A 365 -17.33 -9.19 18.10
N SER A 366 -17.67 -8.12 18.82
CA SER A 366 -18.23 -8.25 20.17
C SER A 366 -19.57 -9.00 20.20
N GLY A 367 -20.29 -9.03 19.09
CA GLY A 367 -21.50 -9.84 18.90
C GLY A 367 -21.24 -11.32 18.57
N GLY A 368 -19.95 -11.73 18.51
CA GLY A 368 -19.53 -13.12 18.20
C GLY A 368 -19.59 -13.47 16.71
N ARG A 369 -19.79 -12.49 15.82
CA ARG A 369 -19.76 -12.69 14.37
C ARG A 369 -18.33 -12.75 13.87
N LYS A 370 -18.03 -13.72 13.00
CA LYS A 370 -16.74 -13.81 12.33
C LYS A 370 -16.85 -13.23 10.92
N LEU A 371 -16.03 -12.25 10.61
CA LEU A 371 -16.09 -11.56 9.32
C LEU A 371 -14.70 -11.26 8.73
N ILE A 372 -14.70 -11.03 7.45
CA ILE A 372 -13.58 -10.49 6.68
C ILE A 372 -13.87 -9.01 6.44
N SER A 373 -13.06 -8.13 6.99
CA SER A 373 -13.13 -6.68 6.70
C SER A 373 -12.09 -6.30 5.66
N LEU A 374 -12.49 -5.57 4.64
CA LEU A 374 -11.67 -5.27 3.47
C LEU A 374 -12.04 -3.91 2.87
N ALA A 375 -11.04 -3.14 2.45
CA ALA A 375 -11.22 -1.88 1.74
C ALA A 375 -10.38 -1.86 0.45
N PRO A 376 -10.99 -1.90 -0.74
CA PRO A 376 -10.33 -1.69 -2.02
C PRO A 376 -10.24 -0.19 -2.37
N LYS A 377 -9.65 0.13 -3.50
CA LYS A 377 -9.60 1.51 -4.04
C LYS A 377 -10.96 2.07 -4.48
N ASP A 378 -12.02 1.27 -4.52
CA ASP A 378 -13.37 1.71 -4.94
C ASP A 378 -14.07 2.65 -3.93
N GLY A 379 -13.41 2.95 -2.82
CA GLY A 379 -13.88 3.88 -1.81
C GLY A 379 -14.90 3.32 -0.82
N HIS A 380 -14.98 2.01 -0.68
CA HIS A 380 -15.87 1.37 0.29
C HIS A 380 -15.11 0.50 1.29
N LEU A 381 -15.62 0.44 2.50
CA LEU A 381 -15.29 -0.62 3.47
C LEU A 381 -16.34 -1.73 3.38
N TYR A 382 -15.89 -2.94 3.17
CA TYR A 382 -16.72 -4.14 3.10
C TYR A 382 -16.59 -5.00 4.36
N GLY A 383 -17.70 -5.59 4.78
CA GLY A 383 -17.74 -6.72 5.69
C GLY A 383 -18.35 -7.92 5.00
N PHE A 384 -17.64 -9.04 4.99
CA PHE A 384 -18.14 -10.32 4.47
C PHE A 384 -18.18 -11.34 5.60
N ASP A 385 -19.22 -12.16 5.64
CA ASP A 385 -19.28 -13.29 6.57
C ASP A 385 -18.16 -14.28 6.30
N LEU A 386 -17.39 -14.66 7.33
CA LEU A 386 -16.21 -15.51 7.17
C LEU A 386 -16.55 -16.92 6.67
N ALA A 387 -17.71 -17.47 7.03
CA ALA A 387 -18.11 -18.83 6.65
C ALA A 387 -18.74 -18.86 5.26
N THR A 388 -19.72 -18.01 5.01
CA THR A 388 -20.53 -18.01 3.77
C THR A 388 -19.94 -17.18 2.65
N LYS A 389 -18.99 -16.26 2.96
CA LYS A 389 -18.42 -15.25 2.05
C LYS A 389 -19.48 -14.24 1.55
N GLY A 390 -20.69 -14.28 2.10
CA GLY A 390 -21.75 -13.33 1.79
C GLY A 390 -21.43 -11.92 2.30
N MET A 391 -21.74 -10.90 1.49
CA MET A 391 -21.59 -9.51 1.89
C MET A 391 -22.58 -9.14 2.99
N LEU A 392 -22.08 -8.64 4.12
CA LEU A 392 -22.85 -8.17 5.26
C LEU A 392 -23.16 -6.67 5.13
N TYR A 393 -22.16 -5.89 4.74
CA TYR A 393 -22.29 -4.46 4.51
C TYR A 393 -21.25 -3.94 3.51
N ARG A 394 -21.58 -2.80 2.92
CA ARG A 394 -20.71 -2.00 2.04
C ARG A 394 -20.91 -0.54 2.42
N THR A 395 -19.90 0.08 3.03
CA THR A 395 -19.98 1.43 3.58
C THR A 395 -19.08 2.38 2.79
N PRO A 396 -19.61 3.46 2.19
CA PRO A 396 -18.76 4.48 1.56
C PRO A 396 -17.85 5.15 2.60
N VAL A 397 -16.55 5.22 2.32
CA VAL A 397 -15.52 5.75 3.24
C VAL A 397 -14.64 6.84 2.62
N THR A 398 -14.95 7.24 1.39
CA THR A 398 -14.40 8.40 0.72
C THR A 398 -15.41 8.97 -0.29
N ARG A 399 -15.02 9.98 -1.06
CA ARG A 399 -15.86 10.57 -2.09
C ARG A 399 -15.97 9.64 -3.29
N ILE A 400 -17.19 9.38 -3.75
CA ILE A 400 -17.50 8.56 -4.91
C ILE A 400 -18.31 9.40 -5.89
N GLU A 401 -17.75 9.65 -7.08
CA GLU A 401 -18.38 10.44 -8.15
C GLU A 401 -18.12 9.81 -9.50
N ASN A 402 -19.13 9.74 -10.37
CA ASN A 402 -19.06 9.23 -11.72
C ASN A 402 -18.52 7.78 -11.85
N ALA A 403 -18.68 6.97 -10.82
CA ALA A 403 -18.20 5.58 -10.75
C ALA A 403 -18.76 4.67 -11.87
N GLU A 404 -19.92 4.99 -12.42
CA GLU A 404 -20.56 4.24 -13.51
C GLU A 404 -20.27 4.83 -14.90
N GLU A 405 -19.54 5.96 -14.96
CA GLU A 405 -19.28 6.65 -16.22
C GLU A 405 -18.16 5.94 -17.00
N LYS A 406 -18.47 5.52 -18.23
CA LYS A 406 -17.49 4.84 -19.08
C LYS A 406 -16.56 5.82 -19.77
N PHE A 407 -15.29 5.46 -19.86
CA PHE A 407 -14.26 6.27 -20.49
C PHE A 407 -14.39 6.26 -22.04
N SER A 408 -13.84 7.30 -22.67
CA SER A 408 -14.01 7.57 -24.09
C SER A 408 -12.68 7.98 -24.75
N THR A 409 -12.55 7.67 -26.04
CA THR A 409 -11.44 8.14 -26.88
C THR A 409 -11.61 9.61 -27.30
N THR A 410 -12.80 10.18 -27.18
CA THR A 410 -13.13 11.54 -27.69
C THR A 410 -13.27 12.57 -26.59
N ARG A 411 -13.74 12.21 -25.40
CA ARG A 411 -13.92 13.12 -24.25
C ARG A 411 -13.16 12.64 -23.02
N SER A 412 -12.76 13.58 -22.18
CA SER A 412 -12.21 13.29 -20.84
C SER A 412 -13.35 13.07 -19.86
N VAL A 413 -13.21 12.10 -18.96
CA VAL A 413 -14.14 11.78 -17.87
C VAL A 413 -13.41 11.97 -16.55
N HIS A 414 -13.99 12.77 -15.67
CA HIS A 414 -13.53 12.95 -14.29
C HIS A 414 -14.32 12.02 -13.37
N PHE A 415 -13.63 11.31 -12.47
CA PHE A 415 -14.25 10.36 -11.55
C PHE A 415 -13.52 10.31 -10.20
N CYS A 416 -14.22 9.88 -9.17
CA CYS A 416 -13.72 9.66 -7.82
C CYS A 416 -14.23 8.32 -7.25
N PRO A 417 -13.43 7.62 -6.45
CA PRO A 417 -12.00 7.84 -6.25
C PRO A 417 -11.21 7.58 -7.53
N GLY A 418 -10.11 8.31 -7.71
CA GLY A 418 -9.17 8.06 -8.81
C GLY A 418 -8.33 6.79 -8.57
N SER A 419 -7.39 6.49 -9.47
CA SER A 419 -6.48 5.34 -9.35
C SER A 419 -5.52 5.46 -8.15
N GLY A 420 -5.22 6.69 -7.72
CA GLY A 420 -4.53 6.98 -6.46
C GLY A 420 -5.47 7.32 -5.30
N GLY A 421 -6.77 7.03 -5.42
CA GLY A 421 -7.79 7.29 -4.40
C GLY A 421 -8.25 6.01 -3.70
N GLY A 422 -9.19 6.16 -2.74
CA GLY A 422 -9.71 5.05 -1.96
C GLY A 422 -8.71 4.54 -0.93
N ALA A 423 -8.85 3.26 -0.54
CA ALA A 423 -7.89 2.61 0.34
C ALA A 423 -6.64 2.18 -0.44
N GLU A 424 -5.48 2.49 0.12
CA GLU A 424 -4.21 2.09 -0.43
C GLU A 424 -3.67 0.82 0.29
N TRP A 425 -2.38 0.62 0.37
CA TRP A 425 -1.72 -0.62 0.84
C TRP A 425 -1.90 -0.96 2.32
N ASN A 426 -2.37 -0.05 3.15
CA ASN A 426 -2.66 -0.31 4.55
C ASN A 426 -4.14 -0.59 4.75
N GLY A 427 -4.47 -1.83 5.04
CA GLY A 427 -5.85 -2.28 5.23
C GLY A 427 -6.48 -1.85 6.54
N PRO A 428 -7.73 -2.29 6.78
CA PRO A 428 -8.47 -1.94 7.98
C PRO A 428 -7.81 -2.49 9.25
N ALA A 429 -8.01 -1.79 10.37
CA ALA A 429 -7.60 -2.20 11.70
C ALA A 429 -8.83 -2.37 12.59
N TYR A 430 -8.84 -3.38 13.45
CA TYR A 430 -9.98 -3.66 14.33
C TYR A 430 -9.60 -3.50 15.79
N ASP A 431 -10.43 -2.78 16.53
CA ASP A 431 -10.33 -2.65 17.99
C ASP A 431 -11.44 -3.47 18.68
N PRO A 432 -11.09 -4.56 19.35
CA PRO A 432 -12.07 -5.39 20.04
C PRO A 432 -12.71 -4.72 21.26
N LEU A 433 -12.13 -3.65 21.80
CA LEU A 433 -12.65 -2.94 22.97
C LEU A 433 -13.79 -1.99 22.60
N THR A 434 -13.71 -1.38 21.42
CA THR A 434 -14.73 -0.46 20.91
C THR A 434 -15.67 -1.14 19.89
N ASN A 435 -15.32 -2.33 19.42
CA ASN A 435 -15.94 -3.03 18.30
C ASN A 435 -15.94 -2.21 16.99
N LEU A 436 -14.90 -1.39 16.79
CA LEU A 436 -14.77 -0.52 15.63
C LEU A 436 -13.68 -1.00 14.68
N VAL A 437 -13.97 -0.85 13.40
CA VAL A 437 -12.99 -0.99 12.31
C VAL A 437 -12.57 0.40 11.88
N TYR A 438 -11.26 0.66 11.89
CA TYR A 438 -10.67 1.92 11.43
C TYR A 438 -10.05 1.73 10.06
N ILE A 439 -10.29 2.70 9.17
CA ILE A 439 -9.69 2.73 7.84
C ILE A 439 -9.27 4.15 7.49
N GLY A 440 -8.07 4.29 6.90
CA GLY A 440 -7.57 5.53 6.34
C GLY A 440 -7.75 5.53 4.82
N GLU A 441 -8.18 6.65 4.26
CA GLU A 441 -8.58 6.78 2.87
C GLU A 441 -7.96 7.99 2.19
N VAL A 442 -7.84 7.89 0.88
CA VAL A 442 -7.42 8.96 -0.01
C VAL A 442 -8.64 9.50 -0.77
N ASP A 443 -8.94 10.78 -0.59
CA ASP A 443 -9.92 11.50 -1.39
C ASP A 443 -9.18 12.27 -2.48
N TRP A 444 -8.93 11.60 -3.59
CA TRP A 444 -8.26 12.18 -4.77
C TRP A 444 -8.88 11.60 -6.04
N CYS A 445 -9.13 12.46 -7.02
CA CYS A 445 -9.89 12.10 -8.22
C CYS A 445 -9.03 12.19 -9.46
N ASN A 446 -9.41 11.44 -10.47
CA ASN A 446 -8.70 11.39 -11.75
C ASN A 446 -9.55 11.89 -12.90
N THR A 447 -8.87 12.31 -13.96
CA THR A 447 -9.45 12.52 -15.28
C THR A 447 -8.81 11.58 -16.28
N VAL A 448 -9.62 10.80 -16.98
CA VAL A 448 -9.18 9.81 -17.97
C VAL A 448 -9.79 10.11 -19.34
N LYS A 449 -8.96 10.01 -20.37
CA LYS A 449 -9.33 9.89 -21.78
C LYS A 449 -8.52 8.72 -22.33
N VAL A 450 -9.18 7.74 -22.94
CA VAL A 450 -8.49 6.51 -23.33
C VAL A 450 -7.91 6.55 -24.75
N LYS A 451 -6.89 5.74 -24.97
CA LYS A 451 -6.31 5.43 -26.30
C LYS A 451 -7.30 4.65 -27.15
N THR A 452 -7.06 4.64 -28.46
CA THR A 452 -7.80 3.76 -29.38
C THR A 452 -7.39 2.29 -29.16
N ASP A 453 -8.30 1.37 -29.49
CA ASP A 453 -8.05 -0.08 -29.39
C ASP A 453 -6.79 -0.48 -30.17
N LYS A 454 -6.60 0.08 -31.39
CA LYS A 454 -5.40 -0.17 -32.17
C LYS A 454 -4.11 0.19 -31.43
N GLN A 455 -4.07 1.35 -30.76
CA GLN A 455 -2.88 1.77 -30.00
C GLN A 455 -2.59 0.84 -28.82
N LEU A 456 -3.64 0.28 -28.19
CA LEU A 456 -3.50 -0.66 -27.08
C LEU A 456 -3.10 -2.06 -27.57
N ILE A 457 -3.71 -2.54 -28.66
CA ILE A 457 -3.40 -3.85 -29.24
C ILE A 457 -1.97 -3.87 -29.79
N ASP A 458 -1.52 -2.79 -30.43
CA ASP A 458 -0.17 -2.69 -31.00
C ASP A 458 0.92 -2.41 -29.94
N ALA A 459 0.56 -2.06 -28.69
CA ALA A 459 1.53 -1.78 -27.63
C ALA A 459 2.40 -3.01 -27.35
N PRO A 460 3.73 -2.85 -27.16
CA PRO A 460 4.61 -3.97 -26.82
C PRO A 460 4.27 -4.61 -25.48
N VAL A 461 4.53 -5.91 -25.35
CA VAL A 461 4.47 -6.63 -24.06
C VAL A 461 5.45 -6.00 -23.07
N GLY A 462 5.03 -5.88 -21.81
CA GLY A 462 5.83 -5.28 -20.74
C GLY A 462 5.78 -3.76 -20.66
N THR A 463 5.02 -3.08 -21.54
CA THR A 463 4.81 -1.63 -21.43
C THR A 463 3.58 -1.33 -20.57
N PRO A 464 3.53 -0.14 -19.90
CA PRO A 464 2.35 0.29 -19.17
C PRO A 464 1.09 0.27 -20.02
N TRP A 465 0.05 -0.39 -19.57
CA TRP A 465 -1.14 -0.74 -20.37
C TRP A 465 -2.45 -0.28 -19.73
N GLY A 466 -2.43 0.73 -18.86
CA GLY A 466 -3.64 1.31 -18.26
C GLY A 466 -4.65 1.79 -19.29
N GLY A 467 -4.19 2.33 -20.40
CA GLY A 467 -5.06 2.78 -21.48
C GLY A 467 -5.21 4.30 -21.58
N MET A 468 -4.62 5.08 -20.66
CA MET A 468 -4.68 6.54 -20.68
C MET A 468 -4.02 7.14 -21.94
N ALA A 469 -4.74 8.01 -22.66
CA ALA A 469 -4.21 8.78 -23.77
C ALA A 469 -3.43 10.00 -23.24
N THR A 470 -2.17 9.81 -22.95
CA THR A 470 -1.27 10.84 -22.42
C THR A 470 0.11 10.75 -23.06
N ILE A 471 0.79 11.88 -23.15
CA ILE A 471 2.23 11.97 -23.45
C ILE A 471 3.06 12.15 -22.15
N ASN A 472 2.41 12.45 -21.04
CA ASN A 472 3.06 12.60 -19.74
C ASN A 472 3.23 11.21 -19.09
N PRO A 473 4.46 10.74 -18.89
CA PRO A 473 4.70 9.41 -18.32
C PRO A 473 4.23 9.26 -16.86
N PHE A 474 3.89 10.35 -16.20
CA PHE A 474 3.36 10.33 -14.83
C PHE A 474 1.82 10.17 -14.80
N ASP A 475 1.14 10.34 -15.92
CA ASP A 475 -0.32 10.24 -16.01
C ASP A 475 -0.79 8.88 -16.57
N VAL A 476 0.03 7.83 -16.52
CA VAL A 476 -0.30 6.51 -17.11
C VAL A 476 -1.53 5.86 -16.47
N TRP A 477 -1.78 6.17 -15.19
CA TRP A 477 -2.94 5.74 -14.41
C TRP A 477 -4.04 6.80 -14.29
N GLY A 478 -4.13 7.73 -15.24
CA GLY A 478 -5.03 8.86 -15.21
C GLY A 478 -4.33 10.16 -14.81
N ARG A 479 -4.93 11.28 -15.14
CA ARG A 479 -4.44 12.59 -14.70
C ARG A 479 -5.12 12.95 -13.40
N GLU A 480 -4.35 12.90 -12.33
CA GLU A 480 -4.77 13.29 -11.00
C GLU A 480 -5.21 14.75 -10.92
N ASP A 481 -6.19 15.04 -10.09
CA ASP A 481 -6.53 16.40 -9.73
C ASP A 481 -5.31 17.12 -9.10
N PRO A 482 -5.23 18.46 -9.21
CA PRO A 482 -4.18 19.20 -8.51
C PRO A 482 -4.14 18.84 -7.01
N TYR A 483 -2.94 18.65 -6.47
CA TYR A 483 -2.73 18.15 -5.09
C TYR A 483 -3.45 18.98 -4.00
N HIS A 484 -3.72 20.27 -4.22
CA HIS A 484 -4.50 21.10 -3.28
C HIS A 484 -6.01 20.74 -3.24
N LYS A 485 -6.47 19.84 -4.10
CA LYS A 485 -7.83 19.31 -4.12
C LYS A 485 -7.94 17.93 -3.46
N TRP A 486 -6.82 17.31 -3.12
CA TRP A 486 -6.86 16.05 -2.37
C TRP A 486 -7.25 16.28 -0.92
N ALA A 487 -7.69 15.21 -0.27
CA ALA A 487 -7.94 15.15 1.17
C ALA A 487 -7.66 13.73 1.67
N GLY A 488 -7.69 13.54 2.96
CA GLY A 488 -7.71 12.24 3.59
C GLY A 488 -8.94 12.07 4.46
N TRP A 489 -9.36 10.85 4.63
CA TRP A 489 -10.40 10.48 5.57
C TRP A 489 -9.92 9.38 6.50
N VAL A 490 -10.43 9.39 7.71
CA VAL A 490 -10.40 8.26 8.64
C VAL A 490 -11.82 7.97 9.05
N TYR A 491 -12.24 6.72 8.92
CA TYR A 491 -13.53 6.26 9.37
C TYR A 491 -13.37 5.26 10.51
N ALA A 492 -14.23 5.36 11.50
CA ALA A 492 -14.46 4.34 12.51
C ALA A 492 -15.87 3.75 12.29
N VAL A 493 -15.91 2.50 11.91
CA VAL A 493 -17.12 1.80 11.47
C VAL A 493 -17.41 0.65 12.43
N ASP A 494 -18.64 0.54 12.86
CA ASP A 494 -19.10 -0.55 13.71
C ASP A 494 -18.99 -1.89 12.96
N ALA A 495 -18.25 -2.83 13.55
CA ALA A 495 -17.91 -4.09 12.89
C ALA A 495 -19.11 -5.00 12.64
N ASP A 496 -20.15 -4.94 13.46
CA ASP A 496 -21.35 -5.76 13.31
C ASP A 496 -22.34 -5.22 12.26
N THR A 497 -22.42 -3.89 12.13
CA THR A 497 -23.47 -3.23 11.35
C THR A 497 -22.99 -2.53 10.09
N GLY A 498 -21.70 -2.19 10.00
CA GLY A 498 -21.14 -1.36 8.93
C GLY A 498 -21.51 0.13 9.06
N VAL A 499 -22.17 0.55 10.13
CA VAL A 499 -22.53 1.96 10.36
C VAL A 499 -21.30 2.70 10.90
N TRP A 500 -20.89 3.79 10.24
CA TRP A 500 -19.80 4.62 10.77
C TRP A 500 -20.25 5.34 12.05
N ARG A 501 -19.36 5.39 13.04
CA ARG A 501 -19.58 6.05 14.33
C ARG A 501 -19.05 7.47 14.34
N TRP A 502 -17.83 7.61 13.90
CA TRP A 502 -17.18 8.89 13.66
C TRP A 502 -16.30 8.81 12.41
N ARG A 503 -16.02 9.96 11.85
CA ARG A 503 -15.06 10.12 10.78
C ARG A 503 -14.26 11.39 10.99
N ALA A 504 -13.03 11.42 10.50
CA ALA A 504 -12.18 12.58 10.56
C ALA A 504 -11.63 12.90 9.17
N LYS A 505 -11.66 14.18 8.80
CA LYS A 505 -11.11 14.68 7.55
C LYS A 505 -9.79 15.38 7.80
N THR A 506 -8.78 15.06 6.97
CA THR A 506 -7.51 15.77 6.90
C THR A 506 -7.38 16.42 5.54
N ASN A 507 -6.58 17.50 5.42
CA ASN A 507 -6.28 18.09 4.12
C ASN A 507 -5.11 17.41 3.38
N TYR A 508 -4.66 16.26 3.87
CA TYR A 508 -3.68 15.37 3.23
C TYR A 508 -4.17 13.94 3.20
N PRO A 509 -3.88 13.16 2.15
CA PRO A 509 -4.22 11.74 2.09
C PRO A 509 -3.77 10.93 3.30
N VAL A 510 -4.61 10.00 3.75
CA VAL A 510 -4.28 9.06 4.83
C VAL A 510 -3.96 7.70 4.22
N GLN A 511 -2.67 7.43 4.07
CA GLN A 511 -2.14 6.19 3.48
C GLN A 511 -1.44 5.30 4.51
N SER A 512 -1.25 5.82 5.73
CA SER A 512 -0.56 5.07 6.79
C SER A 512 -1.41 3.96 7.38
N GLY A 513 -0.75 3.01 8.05
CA GLY A 513 -1.46 2.04 8.88
C GLY A 513 -2.17 2.69 10.05
N MET A 514 -3.40 2.25 10.31
CA MET A 514 -4.15 2.57 11.52
C MET A 514 -3.69 1.68 12.67
N THR A 515 -3.52 2.24 13.87
CA THR A 515 -3.02 1.48 15.04
C THR A 515 -3.85 1.78 16.28
N PRO A 516 -4.96 1.06 16.47
CA PRO A 516 -5.73 1.11 17.71
C PRO A 516 -4.99 0.39 18.85
N THR A 517 -5.16 0.91 20.08
CA THR A 517 -4.50 0.38 21.27
C THR A 517 -5.45 0.24 22.45
N ALA A 518 -5.12 -0.65 23.37
CA ALA A 518 -5.87 -0.80 24.62
C ALA A 518 -5.82 0.44 25.53
N GLY A 519 -4.96 1.42 25.23
CA GLY A 519 -4.98 2.74 25.86
C GLY A 519 -6.15 3.63 25.42
N GLY A 520 -7.04 3.15 24.56
CA GLY A 520 -8.17 3.91 24.01
C GLY A 520 -7.75 4.96 22.99
N VAL A 521 -6.63 4.74 22.31
CA VAL A 521 -6.06 5.67 21.32
C VAL A 521 -5.87 4.95 19.99
N VAL A 522 -6.27 5.61 18.89
CA VAL A 522 -5.92 5.19 17.53
C VAL A 522 -4.91 6.17 16.93
N TYR A 523 -3.80 5.62 16.41
CA TYR A 523 -2.73 6.38 15.78
C TYR A 523 -2.77 6.21 14.26
N PHE A 524 -2.46 7.29 13.53
CA PHE A 524 -2.25 7.29 12.08
C PHE A 524 -1.46 8.52 11.65
N GLY A 525 -0.94 8.50 10.43
CA GLY A 525 -0.27 9.62 9.82
C GLY A 525 -0.84 9.97 8.45
N ASP A 526 -0.56 11.18 7.96
CA ASP A 526 -0.98 11.64 6.65
C ASP A 526 0.19 11.97 5.71
N ALA A 527 -0.12 12.21 4.44
CA ALA A 527 0.88 12.60 3.43
C ALA A 527 1.51 13.99 3.65
N GLY A 528 0.99 14.79 4.57
CA GLY A 528 1.59 16.04 5.04
C GLY A 528 2.68 15.86 6.09
N GLY A 529 2.87 14.64 6.59
CA GLY A 529 3.84 14.30 7.63
C GLY A 529 3.34 14.53 9.06
N TYR A 530 2.04 14.68 9.24
CA TYR A 530 1.41 14.80 10.54
C TYR A 530 1.05 13.42 11.08
N LEU A 531 1.50 13.15 12.30
CA LEU A 531 1.06 12.01 13.10
C LEU A 531 -0.05 12.48 14.03
N TYR A 532 -1.13 11.73 14.10
CA TYR A 532 -2.29 11.98 14.94
C TYR A 532 -2.52 10.86 15.94
N ALA A 533 -3.06 11.22 17.09
CA ALA A 533 -3.60 10.33 18.10
C ALA A 533 -5.03 10.79 18.43
N LEU A 534 -6.01 9.96 18.12
CA LEU A 534 -7.41 10.24 18.41
C LEU A 534 -7.92 9.30 19.50
N ASP A 535 -8.91 9.75 20.26
CA ASP A 535 -9.72 8.87 21.09
C ASP A 535 -10.41 7.83 20.21
N ALA A 536 -10.19 6.56 20.52
CA ALA A 536 -10.64 5.46 19.68
C ALA A 536 -12.17 5.38 19.56
N ALA A 537 -12.90 5.73 20.63
CA ALA A 537 -14.36 5.64 20.65
C ALA A 537 -15.07 6.85 20.03
N SER A 538 -14.51 8.06 20.23
CA SER A 538 -15.16 9.31 19.81
C SER A 538 -14.53 10.00 18.61
N GLY A 539 -13.29 9.67 18.26
CA GLY A 539 -12.53 10.39 17.23
C GLY A 539 -12.02 11.77 17.67
N GLU A 540 -12.16 12.13 18.94
CA GLU A 540 -11.62 13.38 19.47
C GLU A 540 -10.10 13.41 19.30
N LYS A 541 -9.56 14.54 18.82
CA LYS A 541 -8.13 14.73 18.65
C LYS A 541 -7.46 14.94 20.02
N LEU A 542 -6.72 13.95 20.48
CA LEU A 542 -5.96 14.00 21.72
C LEU A 542 -4.57 14.63 21.53
N TRP A 543 -3.94 14.37 20.36
CA TRP A 543 -2.64 14.89 20.01
C TRP A 543 -2.42 14.86 18.50
N GLY A 544 -1.55 15.74 17.98
CA GLY A 544 -1.16 15.73 16.58
C GLY A 544 -0.05 16.73 16.30
N ARG A 545 1.00 16.27 15.59
CA ARG A 545 2.16 17.10 15.19
C ARG A 545 2.76 16.63 13.88
N LYS A 546 3.35 17.56 13.13
CA LYS A 546 4.25 17.23 12.04
C LYS A 546 5.54 16.67 12.62
N ILE A 547 5.89 15.42 12.26
CA ILE A 547 7.05 14.70 12.80
C ILE A 547 8.12 14.39 11.74
N GLY A 548 7.86 14.71 10.49
CA GLY A 548 8.77 14.46 9.38
C GLY A 548 8.11 14.73 8.05
N GLY A 549 8.62 14.10 7.00
CA GLY A 549 7.97 14.04 5.68
C GLY A 549 6.75 13.12 5.68
N ALA A 550 6.10 12.97 4.53
CA ALA A 550 4.87 12.22 4.35
C ALA A 550 4.91 10.83 5.02
N ILE A 551 3.82 10.46 5.69
CA ILE A 551 3.66 9.18 6.39
C ILE A 551 2.76 8.27 5.54
N GLY A 552 3.38 7.43 4.72
CA GLY A 552 2.68 6.43 3.91
C GLY A 552 2.93 4.99 4.38
N GLY A 553 3.78 4.80 5.38
CA GLY A 553 4.16 3.50 5.93
C GLY A 553 3.43 3.13 7.21
N GLY A 554 3.97 2.16 7.92
CA GLY A 554 3.44 1.70 9.20
C GLY A 554 3.61 2.73 10.30
N VAL A 555 2.57 2.87 11.11
CA VAL A 555 2.61 3.40 12.47
C VAL A 555 2.44 2.18 13.37
N ILE A 556 3.41 1.88 14.23
CA ILE A 556 3.38 0.70 15.10
C ILE A 556 3.66 1.09 16.54
N THR A 557 3.18 0.28 17.49
CA THR A 557 3.51 0.43 18.91
C THR A 557 4.04 -0.89 19.47
N TYR A 558 4.98 -0.78 20.40
CA TYR A 558 5.71 -1.91 20.96
C TYR A 558 6.30 -1.54 22.33
N THR A 559 6.89 -2.51 23.01
CA THR A 559 7.60 -2.28 24.27
C THR A 559 9.11 -2.33 24.07
N ALA A 560 9.82 -1.30 24.52
CA ALA A 560 11.27 -1.28 24.61
C ALA A 560 11.71 -0.75 25.99
N GLN A 561 12.66 -1.43 26.62
CA GLN A 561 13.16 -1.10 27.96
C GLN A 561 12.03 -0.89 29.00
N GLY A 562 11.00 -1.78 28.94
CA GLY A 562 9.86 -1.73 29.87
C GLY A 562 8.86 -0.59 29.63
N THR A 563 9.03 0.22 28.58
CA THR A 563 8.14 1.33 28.25
C THR A 563 7.56 1.19 26.86
N GLN A 564 6.30 1.62 26.72
CA GLN A 564 5.63 1.66 25.41
C GLN A 564 6.25 2.74 24.53
N LYS A 565 6.48 2.40 23.26
CA LYS A 565 7.00 3.27 22.21
C LYS A 565 6.09 3.21 21.00
N ILE A 566 6.18 4.24 20.16
CA ILE A 566 5.54 4.31 18.85
C ILE A 566 6.64 4.53 17.82
N ALA A 567 6.72 3.68 16.79
CA ALA A 567 7.60 3.91 15.64
C ALA A 567 6.79 4.28 14.41
N VAL A 568 7.26 5.27 13.67
CA VAL A 568 6.61 5.83 12.49
C VAL A 568 7.58 5.90 11.34
N ALA A 569 7.20 5.31 10.21
CA ALA A 569 7.93 5.44 8.94
C ALA A 569 7.52 6.74 8.24
N THR A 570 8.44 7.71 8.12
CA THR A 570 8.22 9.03 7.51
C THR A 570 9.14 9.24 6.32
N GLY A 571 8.77 10.15 5.40
CA GLY A 571 9.60 10.49 4.24
C GLY A 571 9.24 9.70 2.99
N LEU A 572 7.97 9.39 2.79
CA LEU A 572 7.48 8.89 1.51
C LEU A 572 7.75 9.93 0.42
N THR A 573 8.74 9.65 -0.42
CA THR A 573 9.08 10.46 -1.59
C THR A 573 8.82 9.64 -2.84
N SER A 574 7.88 10.08 -3.67
CA SER A 574 7.40 9.33 -4.84
C SER A 574 7.16 10.24 -6.03
N ILE A 575 7.26 9.69 -7.23
CA ILE A 575 6.88 10.40 -8.46
C ILE A 575 5.36 10.45 -8.66
N LEU A 576 4.62 9.53 -8.03
CA LEU A 576 3.16 9.47 -8.11
C LEU A 576 2.49 10.38 -7.07
N TRP A 577 3.07 10.47 -5.88
CA TRP A 577 2.53 11.24 -4.77
C TRP A 577 3.31 12.55 -4.65
N PRO A 578 2.68 13.72 -4.91
CA PRO A 578 3.36 15.02 -4.79
C PRO A 578 3.52 15.42 -3.31
N THR A 579 4.35 14.68 -2.59
CA THR A 579 4.69 14.88 -1.18
C THR A 579 5.95 15.73 -1.00
N GLU A 580 6.18 16.22 0.23
CA GLU A 580 7.43 16.88 0.60
C GLU A 580 8.63 15.96 0.34
N VAL A 581 9.65 16.46 -0.34
CA VAL A 581 10.86 15.70 -0.65
C VAL A 581 11.77 15.67 0.58
N THR A 582 11.77 14.55 1.28
CA THR A 582 12.59 14.31 2.48
C THR A 582 13.26 12.94 2.41
N THR A 583 14.31 12.72 3.20
CA THR A 583 14.89 11.39 3.37
C THR A 583 13.92 10.47 4.11
N ALA A 584 14.00 9.17 3.83
CA ALA A 584 13.25 8.15 4.54
C ALA A 584 13.77 8.00 5.98
N LYS A 585 12.87 8.04 6.98
CA LYS A 585 13.21 8.03 8.41
C LYS A 585 12.30 7.12 9.21
N ILE A 586 12.83 6.58 10.32
CA ILE A 586 12.03 6.00 11.39
C ILE A 586 12.12 6.93 12.59
N SER A 587 10.99 7.52 12.99
CA SER A 587 10.89 8.32 14.22
C SER A 587 10.30 7.48 15.35
N ILE A 588 10.95 7.46 16.50
CA ILE A 588 10.49 6.76 17.70
C ILE A 588 9.98 7.79 18.70
N LEU A 589 8.73 7.60 19.14
CA LEU A 589 8.07 8.48 20.11
C LEU A 589 7.78 7.72 21.41
N GLY A 590 7.65 8.48 22.50
CA GLY A 590 7.24 8.00 23.83
C GLY A 590 6.88 9.17 24.73
N LEU A 591 6.52 8.87 25.98
CA LEU A 591 6.22 9.86 27.01
C LEU A 591 7.49 10.55 27.53
#